data_d133951e4e69488c2d1b529f1f2ed2f6
#
_entry.id   d133951e4e69488c2d1b529f1f2ed2f6
#
_cell.length_a   1.000
_cell.length_b   1.000
_cell.length_c   1.000
_cell.angle_alpha   90.00
_cell.angle_beta   90.00
_cell.angle_gamma   90.00
#
_symmetry.space_group_name_H-M   'P 1'
#
loop_
_entity.id
_entity.type
_entity.pdbx_description
1 polymer ?
#
loop_
_entity_poly.entity_id
_entity_poly.type
_entity_poly.pdbx_seq_one_letter_code
_entity_poly.pdbx_strand_id
1 'polypeptide(L)'
;MAMRAVSLFLIFALVAPMFAQSNHNDDRIYDEVRRKLANDPDVKGAGFDVAVKDGAVTLNGQVHDQRAREKAERLTKKVKGVTSVVNQLKVDGM
;
A
#
# COMPACT_ATOMS: atom_id res chain seq x y z
N MET A 1 24.99 19.81 -44.15
CA MET A 1 24.36 19.92 -43.64
C MET A 1 23.52 19.08 -42.98
N ALA A 2 23.51 18.28 -42.69
CA ALA A 2 22.74 17.46 -42.16
C ALA A 2 22.87 17.09 -40.84
N MET A 3 23.14 17.63 -40.04
CA MET A 3 23.36 17.25 -38.81
C MET A 3 22.35 17.50 -37.89
N ARG A 4 21.35 17.89 -38.15
CA ARG A 4 20.49 18.18 -37.23
C ARG A 4 19.81 17.08 -36.60
N ALA A 5 19.59 16.06 -36.94
CA ALA A 5 18.83 15.04 -36.38
C ALA A 5 19.27 14.43 -35.13
N VAL A 6 20.38 14.71 -34.73
CA VAL A 6 20.87 14.10 -33.63
C VAL A 6 20.24 14.31 -32.34
N SER A 7 19.65 15.35 -32.18
CA SER A 7 19.16 15.66 -30.88
C SER A 7 18.07 14.81 -30.38
N LEU A 8 17.45 14.06 -31.20
CA LEU A 8 16.39 13.28 -30.72
C LEU A 8 16.67 12.22 -29.78
N PHE A 9 17.79 11.67 -29.83
CA PHE A 9 18.07 10.64 -28.95
C PHE A 9 18.02 10.96 -27.55
N LEU A 10 18.31 12.09 -27.16
CA LEU A 10 18.36 12.40 -25.79
C LEU A 10 17.13 12.17 -25.04
N ILE A 11 16.02 12.27 -25.65
CA ILE A 11 14.79 12.16 -24.97
C ILE A 11 14.49 10.79 -24.53
N PHE A 12 14.93 9.79 -25.24
CA PHE A 12 14.70 8.53 -24.82
C PHE A 12 15.25 8.15 -23.53
N ALA A 13 16.38 8.56 -23.19
CA ALA A 13 17.02 8.13 -22.01
C ALA A 13 16.32 8.49 -20.75
N LEU A 14 15.44 9.41 -20.79
CA LEU A 14 14.82 9.83 -19.60
C LEU A 14 13.69 9.00 -19.15
N VAL A 15 13.22 8.14 -19.95
CA VAL A 15 12.08 7.41 -19.59
C VAL A 15 12.32 6.17 -18.81
N ALA A 16 13.39 5.58 -18.96
CA ALA A 16 13.63 4.32 -18.42
C ALA A 16 13.48 4.10 -16.97
N PRO A 17 14.04 4.78 -16.15
CA PRO A 17 14.14 4.41 -14.76
C PRO A 17 12.95 4.47 -13.85
N MET A 18 11.86 4.77 -14.36
CA MET A 18 10.80 5.00 -13.44
C MET A 18 10.28 3.81 -12.71
N PHE A 19 10.24 2.71 -13.31
CA PHE A 19 9.70 1.65 -12.63
C PHE A 19 10.56 0.94 -11.71
N ALA A 20 11.80 1.14 -11.68
CA ALA A 20 12.66 0.42 -10.81
C ALA A 20 12.67 0.96 -9.41
N GLN A 21 12.01 2.00 -9.16
CA GLN A 21 12.08 2.65 -7.88
C GLN A 21 11.22 1.98 -6.87
N SER A 22 11.74 1.60 -5.74
CA SER A 22 10.92 1.13 -4.67
C SER A 22 10.78 2.24 -3.66
N ASN A 23 9.65 2.33 -3.04
CA ASN A 23 9.37 3.35 -2.06
C ASN A 23 9.61 2.80 -0.67
N HIS A 24 10.71 3.21 -0.05
CA HIS A 24 11.06 2.71 1.28
C HIS A 24 10.01 3.02 2.32
N ASN A 25 9.32 4.13 2.17
CA ASN A 25 8.24 4.43 3.10
C ASN A 25 7.10 3.46 2.96
N ASP A 26 6.77 3.08 1.74
CA ASP A 26 5.70 2.12 1.53
C ASP A 26 6.06 0.75 2.10
N ASP A 27 7.32 0.35 1.98
CA ASP A 27 7.77 -0.92 2.55
C ASP A 27 7.65 -0.91 4.07
N ARG A 28 8.05 0.17 4.69
CA ARG A 28 7.94 0.31 6.13
C ARG A 28 6.48 0.32 6.58
N ILE A 29 5.64 1.03 5.87
CA ILE A 29 4.21 1.09 6.18
C ILE A 29 3.59 -0.31 6.05
N TYR A 30 3.93 -1.00 4.98
CA TYR A 30 3.43 -2.36 4.76
C TYR A 30 3.77 -3.27 5.94
N ASP A 31 5.02 -3.29 6.35
CA ASP A 31 5.44 -4.14 7.45
C ASP A 31 4.75 -3.76 8.75
N GLU A 32 4.63 -2.49 9.02
CA GLU A 32 4.03 -2.03 10.25
C GLU A 32 2.54 -2.31 10.30
N VAL A 33 1.84 -2.09 9.20
CA VAL A 33 0.42 -2.39 9.11
C VAL A 33 0.18 -3.88 9.32
N ARG A 34 0.93 -4.71 8.62
CA ARG A 34 0.76 -6.14 8.76
C ARG A 34 0.98 -6.59 10.19
N ARG A 35 2.00 -6.10 10.81
CA ARG A 35 2.30 -6.49 12.19
C ARG A 35 1.22 -6.03 13.15
N LYS A 36 0.74 -4.82 13.02
CA LYS A 36 -0.29 -4.32 13.90
C LYS A 36 -1.58 -5.09 13.77
N LEU A 37 -1.98 -5.38 12.55
CA LEU A 37 -3.23 -6.09 12.32
C LEU A 37 -3.15 -7.55 12.73
N ALA A 38 -2.01 -8.17 12.51
CA ALA A 38 -1.83 -9.58 12.89
C ALA A 38 -1.81 -9.76 14.39
N ASN A 39 -1.24 -8.79 15.10
CA ASN A 39 -1.09 -8.92 16.55
C ASN A 39 -2.30 -8.44 17.35
N ASP A 40 -3.26 -7.81 16.70
CA ASP A 40 -4.43 -7.32 17.42
C ASP A 40 -5.40 -8.47 17.68
N PRO A 41 -5.80 -8.72 18.92
CA PRO A 41 -6.63 -9.87 19.24
C PRO A 41 -8.05 -9.78 18.68
N ASP A 42 -8.53 -8.60 18.39
CA ASP A 42 -9.86 -8.45 17.84
C ASP A 42 -9.86 -8.54 16.32
N VAL A 43 -8.80 -8.11 15.70
CA VAL A 43 -8.70 -8.08 14.24
C VAL A 43 -8.18 -9.38 13.68
N LYS A 44 -7.13 -9.93 14.30
CA LYS A 44 -6.52 -11.19 13.86
C LYS A 44 -6.18 -11.19 12.38
N GLY A 45 -5.49 -10.15 11.96
CA GLY A 45 -5.28 -9.87 10.54
C GLY A 45 -4.12 -10.55 9.87
N ALA A 46 -3.62 -11.65 10.41
CA ALA A 46 -2.46 -12.33 9.83
C ALA A 46 -2.70 -12.79 8.40
N GLY A 47 -3.93 -13.09 8.04
CA GLY A 47 -4.25 -13.54 6.70
C GLY A 47 -4.70 -12.45 5.74
N PHE A 48 -4.61 -11.19 6.16
CA PHE A 48 -5.06 -10.11 5.30
C PHE A 48 -4.05 -9.83 4.19
N ASP A 49 -4.56 -9.38 3.06
CA ASP A 49 -3.71 -8.85 2.01
C ASP A 49 -3.64 -7.35 2.21
N VAL A 50 -2.44 -6.84 2.23
CA VAL A 50 -2.18 -5.41 2.41
C VAL A 50 -1.41 -4.91 1.20
N ALA A 51 -1.86 -3.84 0.62
CA ALA A 51 -1.14 -3.19 -0.47
C ALA A 51 -0.92 -1.73 -0.09
N VAL A 52 0.25 -1.21 -0.35
CA VAL A 52 0.59 0.17 -0.03
C VAL A 52 1.18 0.83 -1.26
N LYS A 53 0.66 2.00 -1.62
CA LYS A 53 1.21 2.75 -2.73
C LYS A 53 1.16 4.23 -2.38
N ASP A 54 2.31 4.85 -2.30
CA ASP A 54 2.43 6.27 -1.95
C ASP A 54 1.68 6.61 -0.67
N GLY A 55 1.73 5.71 0.30
CA GLY A 55 1.07 5.90 1.59
C GLY A 55 -0.39 5.50 1.62
N ALA A 56 -0.99 5.20 0.49
CA ALA A 56 -2.38 4.75 0.45
C ALA A 56 -2.42 3.24 0.67
N VAL A 57 -3.15 2.81 1.68
CA VAL A 57 -3.19 1.41 2.08
C VAL A 57 -4.53 0.79 1.71
N THR A 58 -4.50 -0.37 1.08
CA THR A 58 -5.70 -1.14 0.77
C THR A 58 -5.66 -2.43 1.57
N LEU A 59 -6.73 -2.73 2.27
CA LEU A 59 -6.87 -3.94 3.06
C LEU A 59 -7.89 -4.87 2.44
N ASN A 60 -7.53 -6.14 2.27
CA ASN A 60 -8.44 -7.18 1.81
C ASN A 60 -8.36 -8.37 2.74
N GLY A 61 -9.45 -9.04 2.96
CA GLY A 61 -9.50 -10.21 3.82
C GLY A 61 -10.84 -10.33 4.49
N GLN A 62 -10.90 -11.15 5.52
CA GLN A 62 -12.15 -11.39 6.24
C GLN A 62 -11.95 -11.15 7.72
N VAL A 63 -12.97 -10.63 8.34
CA VAL A 63 -13.01 -10.36 9.79
C VAL A 63 -14.28 -10.92 10.36
N HIS A 64 -14.32 -11.09 11.69
CA HIS A 64 -15.46 -11.69 12.35
C HIS A 64 -16.68 -10.80 12.39
N ASP A 65 -16.48 -9.52 12.56
CA ASP A 65 -17.61 -8.61 12.73
C ASP A 65 -17.24 -7.19 12.27
N GLN A 66 -18.22 -6.34 12.29
CA GLN A 66 -18.05 -4.95 11.84
C GLN A 66 -17.09 -4.18 12.74
N ARG A 67 -17.05 -4.49 14.02
CA ARG A 67 -16.12 -3.81 14.92
C ARG A 67 -14.70 -4.10 14.55
N ALA A 68 -14.39 -5.35 14.20
CA ALA A 68 -13.04 -5.73 13.78
C ALA A 68 -12.66 -5.01 12.49
N ARG A 69 -13.62 -4.89 11.58
CA ARG A 69 -13.40 -4.19 10.33
C ARG A 69 -13.04 -2.73 10.57
N GLU A 70 -13.77 -2.08 11.45
CA GLU A 70 -13.51 -0.68 11.76
C GLU A 70 -12.22 -0.50 12.55
N LYS A 71 -11.94 -1.42 13.46
CA LYS A 71 -10.71 -1.35 14.23
C LYS A 71 -9.49 -1.49 13.32
N ALA A 72 -9.56 -2.39 12.36
CA ALA A 72 -8.47 -2.57 11.41
C ALA A 72 -8.19 -1.26 10.67
N GLU A 73 -9.22 -0.56 10.28
CA GLU A 73 -9.05 0.72 9.60
C GLU A 73 -8.41 1.76 10.53
N ARG A 74 -8.88 1.85 11.77
CA ARG A 74 -8.31 2.80 12.71
C ARG A 74 -6.85 2.52 13.00
N LEU A 75 -6.50 1.27 13.19
CA LEU A 75 -5.10 0.90 13.45
C LEU A 75 -4.22 1.24 12.26
N THR A 76 -4.71 1.02 11.08
CA THR A 76 -3.96 1.32 9.86
C THR A 76 -3.75 2.82 9.72
N LYS A 77 -4.77 3.61 10.00
CA LYS A 77 -4.66 5.05 9.89
C LYS A 77 -3.65 5.65 10.85
N LYS A 78 -3.36 4.96 11.95
CA LYS A 78 -2.42 5.46 12.94
C LYS A 78 -0.97 5.19 12.57
N VAL A 79 -0.71 4.43 11.55
CA VAL A 79 0.66 4.16 11.13
C VAL A 79 1.21 5.42 10.46
N LYS A 80 2.39 5.83 10.89
CA LYS A 80 2.98 7.04 10.37
C LYS A 80 3.24 6.91 8.89
N GLY A 81 2.85 7.89 8.12
CA GLY A 81 3.04 7.90 6.68
C GLY A 81 1.83 7.45 5.89
N VAL A 82 0.82 6.90 6.54
CA VAL A 82 -0.39 6.49 5.84
C VAL A 82 -1.19 7.73 5.47
N THR A 83 -1.53 7.85 4.19
CA THR A 83 -2.27 8.98 3.70
C THR A 83 -3.75 8.68 3.54
N SER A 84 -4.08 7.44 3.25
CA SER A 84 -5.48 7.03 3.14
C SER A 84 -5.58 5.53 3.32
N VAL A 85 -6.78 5.05 3.62
CA VAL A 85 -7.03 3.62 3.78
C VAL A 85 -8.29 3.25 3.01
N VAL A 86 -8.17 2.23 2.17
CA VAL A 86 -9.30 1.63 1.48
C VAL A 86 -9.56 0.31 2.17
N ASN A 87 -10.65 0.23 2.88
CA ASN A 87 -10.96 -0.95 3.68
C ASN A 87 -11.93 -1.86 2.94
N GLN A 88 -11.38 -2.90 2.33
CA GLN A 88 -12.18 -3.86 1.58
C GLN A 88 -12.33 -5.17 2.35
N LEU A 89 -12.18 -5.12 3.67
CA LEU A 89 -12.37 -6.30 4.49
C LEU A 89 -13.85 -6.69 4.50
N LYS A 90 -14.11 -7.98 4.50
CA LYS A 90 -15.47 -8.49 4.49
C LYS A 90 -15.77 -9.14 5.83
N VAL A 91 -16.97 -8.94 6.31
CA VAL A 91 -17.40 -9.51 7.57
C VAL A 91 -17.94 -10.91 7.32
N ASP A 92 -17.45 -11.87 8.11
CA ASP A 92 -17.87 -13.26 7.97
C ASP A 92 -19.36 -13.41 8.23
N GLY A 93 -19.99 -14.28 7.49
CA GLY A 93 -21.40 -14.54 7.74
C GLY A 93 -22.36 -13.56 7.12
N MET A 94 -21.86 -12.66 6.32
CA MET A 94 -22.72 -11.69 5.65
C MET A 94 -22.98 -12.03 4.22
#